data_1363795ecb09493543fbfd119f472bab
#
_entry.id   1363795ecb09493543fbfd119f472bab
#
_cell.length_a   1.000
_cell.length_b   1.000
_cell.length_c   1.000
_cell.angle_alpha   90.00
_cell.angle_beta   90.00
_cell.angle_gamma   90.00
#
_symmetry.space_group_name_H-M   'P 1'
#
loop_
_entity.id
_entity.type
_entity.pdbx_description
1 polymer ?
#
loop_
_entity_poly.entity_id
_entity_poly.type
_entity_poly.pdbx_seq_one_letter_code
_entity_poly.pdbx_strand_id
1 'polypeptide(L)'
;VPKQFIELKGKPILMHTIQKFHTALPDVIIIVVLAKEYYEEWKRLCTKHQFTIQHTLADGGDTRYASVKSGLSEVPQAVIVGIHDAARPLVSVSTILKTYEEAELMGNASPAVPLTDSIRRLKGKENTAVNRTDYSIIQTPQCFQSNLIKKAFEKEYHPEFTDDATV
;
A
#
# COMPACT_ATOMS: atom_id res chain seq x y z
N VAL A 1 -6.58 16.99 9.21
CA VAL A 1 -6.21 16.73 7.81
C VAL A 1 -5.64 15.32 7.73
N PRO A 2 -6.14 14.45 6.82
CA PRO A 2 -5.57 13.13 6.60
C PRO A 2 -4.09 13.20 6.23
N LYS A 3 -3.30 12.23 6.71
CA LYS A 3 -1.82 12.22 6.52
C LYS A 3 -1.40 12.35 5.06
N GLN A 4 -2.11 11.69 4.15
CA GLN A 4 -1.82 11.69 2.72
C GLN A 4 -2.00 13.06 2.05
N PHE A 5 -2.73 14.00 2.68
CA PHE A 5 -2.96 15.36 2.18
C PHE A 5 -2.02 16.40 2.81
N ILE A 6 -1.21 16.00 3.79
CA ILE A 6 -0.17 16.88 4.33
C ILE A 6 0.79 17.25 3.19
N GLU A 7 1.13 18.54 3.09
CA GLU A 7 2.04 19.02 2.06
C GLU A 7 3.51 18.71 2.44
N LEU A 8 4.22 18.12 1.51
CA LEU A 8 5.66 17.91 1.53
C LEU A 8 6.26 18.63 0.31
N LYS A 9 7.17 19.56 0.53
CA LYS A 9 7.77 20.39 -0.55
C LYS A 9 6.71 21.01 -1.49
N GLY A 10 5.62 21.51 -0.93
CA GLY A 10 4.58 22.23 -1.66
C GLY A 10 3.58 21.34 -2.41
N LYS A 11 3.58 20.03 -2.20
CA LYS A 11 2.57 19.10 -2.78
C LYS A 11 2.09 18.08 -1.74
N PRO A 12 0.84 17.64 -1.79
CA PRO A 12 0.33 16.55 -0.95
C PRO A 12 1.20 15.30 -1.04
N ILE A 13 1.41 14.61 0.08
CA ILE A 13 2.19 13.35 0.14
C ILE A 13 1.66 12.33 -0.88
N LEU A 14 0.35 12.20 -1.03
CA LEU A 14 -0.26 11.28 -2.00
C LEU A 14 0.18 11.55 -3.44
N MET A 15 0.34 12.81 -3.84
CA MET A 15 0.82 13.14 -5.19
C MET A 15 2.26 12.68 -5.41
N HIS A 16 3.12 12.79 -4.40
CA HIS A 16 4.47 12.26 -4.46
C HIS A 16 4.48 10.74 -4.61
N THR A 17 3.60 10.04 -3.86
CA THR A 17 3.45 8.59 -3.94
C THR A 17 3.00 8.17 -5.34
N ILE A 18 1.92 8.77 -5.87
CA ILE A 18 1.42 8.48 -7.23
C ILE A 18 2.50 8.75 -8.28
N GLN A 19 3.18 9.90 -8.21
CA GLN A 19 4.27 10.26 -9.10
C GLN A 19 5.40 9.22 -9.09
N LYS A 20 5.72 8.67 -7.92
CA LYS A 20 6.76 7.67 -7.78
C LYS A 20 6.41 6.38 -8.54
N PHE A 21 5.18 5.90 -8.41
CA PHE A 21 4.71 4.71 -9.13
C PHE A 21 4.64 4.94 -10.64
N HIS A 22 4.09 6.07 -11.07
CA HIS A 22 4.04 6.43 -12.49
C HIS A 22 5.45 6.58 -13.10
N THR A 23 6.44 7.07 -12.33
CA THR A 23 7.84 7.15 -12.79
C THR A 23 8.46 5.74 -12.92
N ALA A 24 8.15 4.84 -11.99
CA ALA A 24 8.68 3.47 -12.03
C ALA A 24 8.03 2.61 -13.12
N LEU A 25 6.74 2.78 -13.32
CA LEU A 25 5.88 1.99 -14.21
C LEU A 25 4.97 2.96 -14.99
N PRO A 26 5.41 3.49 -16.16
CA PRO A 26 4.65 4.52 -16.88
C PRO A 26 3.24 4.10 -17.30
N ASP A 27 3.02 2.82 -17.56
CA ASP A 27 1.74 2.25 -17.98
C ASP A 27 0.89 1.72 -16.81
N VAL A 28 1.29 1.99 -15.56
CA VAL A 28 0.56 1.49 -14.38
C VAL A 28 -0.83 2.10 -14.28
N ILE A 29 -1.82 1.25 -14.06
CA ILE A 29 -3.17 1.69 -13.67
C ILE A 29 -3.15 2.02 -12.19
N ILE A 30 -3.45 3.26 -11.83
CA ILE A 30 -3.44 3.74 -10.45
C ILE A 30 -4.87 3.84 -9.93
N ILE A 31 -5.16 3.16 -8.83
CA ILE A 31 -6.42 3.21 -8.10
C ILE A 31 -6.14 3.82 -6.73
N VAL A 32 -6.73 4.96 -6.47
CA VAL A 32 -6.60 5.68 -5.19
C VAL A 32 -7.83 5.41 -4.34
N VAL A 33 -7.63 4.70 -3.24
CA VAL A 33 -8.72 4.37 -2.31
C VAL A 33 -8.81 5.45 -1.24
N LEU A 34 -9.93 6.15 -1.18
CA LEU A 34 -10.20 7.24 -0.25
C LEU A 34 -11.62 7.13 0.33
N ALA A 35 -11.84 7.58 1.55
CA ALA A 35 -13.19 7.79 2.05
C ALA A 35 -13.89 8.87 1.20
N LYS A 36 -15.16 8.65 0.88
CA LYS A 36 -15.97 9.53 -0.02
C LYS A 36 -15.93 11.00 0.37
N GLU A 37 -15.91 11.29 1.65
CA GLU A 37 -15.84 12.64 2.19
C GLU A 37 -14.60 13.43 1.74
N TYR A 38 -13.55 12.73 1.28
CA TYR A 38 -12.31 13.37 0.81
C TYR A 38 -12.21 13.48 -0.71
N TYR A 39 -13.19 13.03 -1.48
CA TYR A 39 -13.15 13.07 -2.94
C TYR A 39 -13.08 14.49 -3.49
N GLU A 40 -13.93 15.39 -2.99
CA GLU A 40 -13.96 16.78 -3.45
C GLU A 40 -12.68 17.52 -3.04
N GLU A 41 -12.18 17.26 -1.84
CA GLU A 41 -10.90 17.84 -1.40
C GLU A 41 -9.73 17.33 -2.27
N TRP A 42 -9.72 16.05 -2.62
CA TRP A 42 -8.70 15.49 -3.52
C TRP A 42 -8.76 16.12 -4.91
N LYS A 43 -9.94 16.25 -5.50
CA LYS A 43 -10.13 16.92 -6.79
C LYS A 43 -9.66 18.37 -6.75
N ARG A 44 -10.00 19.10 -5.67
CA ARG A 44 -9.54 20.48 -5.45
C ARG A 44 -8.02 20.57 -5.39
N LEU A 45 -7.37 19.64 -4.69
CA LEU A 45 -5.92 19.56 -4.61
C LEU A 45 -5.30 19.23 -5.97
N CYS A 46 -5.85 18.30 -6.73
CA CYS A 46 -5.39 17.99 -8.09
C CYS A 46 -5.44 19.22 -9.00
N THR A 47 -6.53 19.98 -8.96
CA THR A 47 -6.66 21.24 -9.72
C THR A 47 -5.65 22.29 -9.25
N LYS A 48 -5.53 22.50 -7.93
CA LYS A 48 -4.58 23.47 -7.33
C LYS A 48 -3.14 23.22 -7.77
N HIS A 49 -2.73 21.94 -7.83
CA HIS A 49 -1.36 21.55 -8.14
C HIS A 49 -1.15 21.14 -9.60
N GLN A 50 -2.17 21.31 -10.46
CA GLN A 50 -2.12 20.90 -11.87
C GLN A 50 -1.67 19.45 -12.03
N PHE A 51 -2.20 18.57 -11.15
CA PHE A 51 -1.82 17.16 -11.11
C PHE A 51 -2.58 16.37 -12.18
N THR A 52 -1.87 15.92 -13.22
CA THR A 52 -2.44 15.35 -14.45
C THR A 52 -2.26 13.83 -14.58
N ILE A 53 -1.56 13.18 -13.63
CA ILE A 53 -1.39 11.72 -13.67
C ILE A 53 -2.77 11.07 -13.52
N GLN A 54 -3.13 10.25 -14.51
CA GLN A 54 -4.42 9.56 -14.55
C GLN A 54 -4.54 8.55 -13.42
N HIS A 55 -5.66 8.54 -12.73
CA HIS A 55 -5.98 7.60 -11.66
C HIS A 55 -7.48 7.49 -11.46
N THR A 56 -7.94 6.36 -10.96
CA THR A 56 -9.33 6.09 -10.58
C THR A 56 -9.48 6.25 -9.07
N LEU A 57 -10.64 6.72 -8.61
CA LEU A 57 -10.99 6.73 -7.19
C LEU A 57 -11.86 5.51 -6.86
N ALA A 58 -11.54 4.83 -5.76
CA ALA A 58 -12.36 3.78 -5.18
C ALA A 58 -12.70 4.12 -3.72
N ASP A 59 -13.86 3.66 -3.26
CA ASP A 59 -14.36 3.98 -1.93
C ASP A 59 -13.54 3.32 -0.82
N GLY A 60 -13.08 4.09 0.15
CA GLY A 60 -12.52 3.57 1.38
C GLY A 60 -13.62 2.96 2.27
N GLY A 61 -13.28 1.87 2.94
CA GLY A 61 -14.14 1.24 3.94
C GLY A 61 -13.71 1.55 5.37
N ASP A 62 -14.44 1.02 6.35
CA ASP A 62 -14.22 1.25 7.79
C ASP A 62 -12.91 0.61 8.31
N THR A 63 -12.37 -0.34 7.56
CA THR A 63 -11.11 -1.02 7.87
C THR A 63 -10.15 -0.95 6.70
N ARG A 64 -8.84 -1.19 6.97
CA ARG A 64 -7.86 -1.36 5.90
C ARG A 64 -8.25 -2.50 4.94
N TYR A 65 -8.70 -3.62 5.49
CA TYR A 65 -9.21 -4.76 4.71
C TYR A 65 -10.34 -4.36 3.76
N ALA A 66 -11.38 -3.68 4.26
CA ALA A 66 -12.51 -3.23 3.44
C ALA A 66 -12.08 -2.24 2.35
N SER A 67 -11.15 -1.34 2.67
CA SER A 67 -10.60 -0.38 1.71
C SER A 67 -9.80 -1.10 0.59
N VAL A 68 -8.94 -2.05 0.95
CA VAL A 68 -8.19 -2.84 -0.04
C VAL A 68 -9.13 -3.68 -0.90
N LYS A 69 -10.12 -4.33 -0.31
CA LYS A 69 -11.15 -5.12 -1.03
C LYS A 69 -11.89 -4.26 -2.05
N SER A 70 -12.26 -3.03 -1.69
CA SER A 70 -12.87 -2.08 -2.60
C SER A 70 -11.95 -1.71 -3.77
N GLY A 71 -10.68 -1.38 -3.49
CA GLY A 71 -9.69 -1.12 -4.55
C GLY A 71 -9.48 -2.32 -5.47
N LEU A 72 -9.43 -3.54 -4.92
CA LEU A 72 -9.27 -4.78 -5.70
C LEU A 72 -10.44 -5.07 -6.65
N SER A 73 -11.64 -4.56 -6.38
CA SER A 73 -12.78 -4.69 -7.30
C SER A 73 -12.56 -3.98 -8.64
N GLU A 74 -11.77 -2.91 -8.64
CA GLU A 74 -11.42 -2.13 -9.84
C GLU A 74 -10.19 -2.73 -10.59
N VAL A 75 -9.46 -3.66 -10.00
CA VAL A 75 -8.27 -4.26 -10.61
C VAL A 75 -8.67 -5.30 -11.67
N PRO A 76 -8.09 -5.28 -12.88
CA PRO A 76 -8.27 -6.33 -13.87
C PRO A 76 -7.83 -7.71 -13.36
N GLN A 77 -8.27 -8.77 -14.07
CA GLN A 77 -7.74 -10.13 -13.84
C GLN A 77 -6.41 -10.33 -14.57
N ALA A 78 -5.65 -11.32 -14.11
CA ALA A 78 -4.39 -11.74 -14.73
C ALA A 78 -3.33 -10.63 -14.86
N VAL A 79 -3.26 -9.75 -13.88
CA VAL A 79 -2.24 -8.68 -13.75
C VAL A 79 -1.51 -8.78 -12.42
N ILE A 80 -0.36 -8.10 -12.30
CA ILE A 80 0.28 -7.88 -10.99
C ILE A 80 -0.30 -6.63 -10.37
N VAL A 81 -0.75 -6.72 -9.12
CA VAL A 81 -1.26 -5.60 -8.34
C VAL A 81 -0.35 -5.33 -7.16
N GLY A 82 0.06 -4.07 -7.00
CA GLY A 82 0.80 -3.60 -5.83
C GLY A 82 -0.10 -2.79 -4.91
N ILE A 83 -0.21 -3.20 -3.66
CA ILE A 83 -0.95 -2.47 -2.63
C ILE A 83 0.06 -1.63 -1.84
N HIS A 84 -0.15 -0.30 -1.83
CA HIS A 84 0.81 0.63 -1.25
C HIS A 84 0.14 1.67 -0.35
N ASP A 85 0.78 1.98 0.76
CA ASP A 85 0.31 3.02 1.67
C ASP A 85 0.45 4.41 1.05
N ALA A 86 -0.65 5.13 0.92
CA ALA A 86 -0.71 6.46 0.30
C ALA A 86 0.26 7.50 0.91
N ALA A 87 0.59 7.34 2.19
CA ALA A 87 1.47 8.24 2.95
C ALA A 87 2.94 7.79 2.99
N ARG A 88 3.40 6.92 2.06
CA ARG A 88 4.79 6.44 1.98
C ARG A 88 5.48 6.86 0.66
N PRO A 89 5.78 8.15 0.46
CA PRO A 89 6.31 8.67 -0.80
C PRO A 89 7.79 8.33 -1.05
N LEU A 90 8.50 7.80 -0.05
CA LEU A 90 9.95 7.60 -0.10
C LEU A 90 10.38 6.23 -0.63
N VAL A 91 9.44 5.39 -1.08
CA VAL A 91 9.78 4.13 -1.75
C VAL A 91 10.64 4.40 -2.97
N SER A 92 11.72 3.63 -3.15
CA SER A 92 12.60 3.78 -4.31
C SER A 92 11.98 3.17 -5.58
N VAL A 93 12.32 3.71 -6.74
CA VAL A 93 11.94 3.13 -8.04
C VAL A 93 12.43 1.68 -8.15
N SER A 94 13.66 1.41 -7.72
CA SER A 94 14.22 0.06 -7.74
C SER A 94 13.45 -0.93 -6.85
N THR A 95 12.97 -0.48 -5.67
CA THR A 95 12.13 -1.31 -4.80
C THR A 95 10.80 -1.63 -5.49
N ILE A 96 10.14 -0.64 -6.11
CA ILE A 96 8.89 -0.87 -6.85
C ILE A 96 9.12 -1.90 -7.94
N LEU A 97 10.07 -1.68 -8.85
CA LEU A 97 10.33 -2.57 -9.98
C LEU A 97 10.63 -3.99 -9.51
N LYS A 98 11.58 -4.15 -8.58
CA LYS A 98 11.96 -5.46 -8.07
C LYS A 98 10.79 -6.20 -7.42
N THR A 99 9.93 -5.51 -6.65
CA THR A 99 8.80 -6.15 -5.99
C THR A 99 7.75 -6.63 -7.00
N TYR A 100 7.52 -5.88 -8.08
CA TYR A 100 6.63 -6.31 -9.17
C TYR A 100 7.20 -7.49 -9.95
N GLU A 101 8.49 -7.47 -10.31
CA GLU A 101 9.19 -8.58 -10.98
C GLU A 101 9.15 -9.88 -10.16
N GLU A 102 9.45 -9.80 -8.86
CA GLU A 102 9.40 -10.97 -7.98
C GLU A 102 7.97 -11.50 -7.81
N ALA A 103 6.96 -10.63 -7.73
CA ALA A 103 5.57 -11.05 -7.67
C ALA A 103 5.08 -11.73 -8.96
N GLU A 104 5.57 -11.31 -10.11
CA GLU A 104 5.29 -11.97 -11.39
C GLU A 104 5.84 -13.40 -11.40
N LEU A 105 7.06 -13.60 -10.92
CA LEU A 105 7.75 -14.89 -10.90
C LEU A 105 7.22 -15.84 -9.83
N MET A 106 6.99 -15.32 -8.61
CA MET A 106 6.73 -16.11 -7.40
C MET A 106 5.26 -16.10 -6.96
N GLY A 107 4.41 -15.28 -7.61
CA GLY A 107 3.00 -15.10 -7.26
C GLY A 107 2.75 -13.93 -6.28
N ASN A 108 3.68 -13.64 -5.39
CA ASN A 108 3.65 -12.48 -4.50
C ASN A 108 5.06 -12.06 -4.07
N ALA A 109 5.19 -10.79 -3.65
CA ALA A 109 6.41 -10.26 -3.06
C ALA A 109 6.11 -9.07 -2.16
N SER A 110 6.89 -8.91 -1.09
CA SER A 110 6.83 -7.76 -0.19
C SER A 110 8.24 -7.34 0.23
N PRO A 111 8.57 -6.04 0.19
CA PRO A 111 9.85 -5.58 0.69
C PRO A 111 9.94 -5.80 2.20
N ALA A 112 11.08 -6.25 2.67
CA ALA A 112 11.34 -6.46 4.09
C ALA A 112 12.64 -5.76 4.50
N VAL A 113 12.64 -5.20 5.72
CA VAL A 113 13.81 -4.54 6.31
C VAL A 113 14.17 -5.25 7.61
N PRO A 114 15.44 -5.64 7.79
CA PRO A 114 15.91 -6.22 9.06
C PRO A 114 15.70 -5.25 10.23
N LEU A 115 15.38 -5.80 11.40
CA LEU A 115 15.33 -5.01 12.62
C LEU A 115 16.73 -4.61 13.08
N THR A 116 16.95 -3.32 13.32
CA THR A 116 18.18 -2.77 13.88
C THR A 116 18.09 -2.59 15.39
N ASP A 117 16.90 -2.28 15.90
CA ASP A 117 16.66 -2.05 17.32
C ASP A 117 16.45 -3.35 18.11
N SER A 118 16.69 -3.28 19.43
CA SER A 118 16.34 -4.36 20.34
C SER A 118 14.84 -4.43 20.54
N ILE A 119 14.26 -5.63 20.42
CA ILE A 119 12.82 -5.85 20.60
C ILE A 119 12.56 -6.79 21.77
N ARG A 120 11.35 -6.67 22.34
CA ARG A 120 10.89 -7.54 23.42
C ARG A 120 9.50 -8.05 23.12
N ARG A 121 9.26 -9.32 23.43
CA ARG A 121 7.91 -9.88 23.48
C ARG A 121 7.27 -9.47 24.81
N LEU A 122 6.08 -8.88 24.73
CA LEU A 122 5.30 -8.50 25.89
C LEU A 122 4.17 -9.52 26.10
N LYS A 123 3.98 -9.98 27.35
CA LYS A 123 2.86 -10.83 27.75
C LYS A 123 2.34 -10.33 29.11
N GLY A 124 1.28 -9.54 29.10
CA GLY A 124 0.80 -8.87 30.29
C GLY A 124 1.88 -7.92 30.87
N LYS A 125 2.30 -8.16 32.12
CA LYS A 125 3.38 -7.40 32.79
C LYS A 125 4.78 -7.95 32.52
N GLU A 126 4.89 -9.12 31.92
CA GLU A 126 6.16 -9.76 31.61
C GLU A 126 6.68 -9.30 30.27
N ASN A 127 8.00 -9.21 30.14
CA ASN A 127 8.68 -9.00 28.87
C ASN A 127 9.91 -9.91 28.76
N THR A 128 10.13 -10.41 27.56
CA THR A 128 11.25 -11.30 27.24
C THR A 128 12.03 -10.74 26.06
N ALA A 129 13.36 -10.70 26.17
CA ALA A 129 14.21 -10.38 25.03
C ALA A 129 14.04 -11.45 23.95
N VAL A 130 13.96 -11.02 22.69
CA VAL A 130 13.90 -11.94 21.55
C VAL A 130 15.07 -11.65 20.61
N ASN A 131 15.48 -12.67 19.87
CA ASN A 131 16.50 -12.50 18.86
C ASN A 131 15.92 -11.70 17.68
N ARG A 132 16.40 -10.49 17.45
CA ARG A 132 15.91 -9.60 16.38
C ARG A 132 16.17 -10.16 14.97
N THR A 133 17.13 -11.06 14.79
CA THR A 133 17.42 -11.66 13.48
C THR A 133 16.31 -12.57 12.96
N ASP A 134 15.38 -12.99 13.84
CA ASP A 134 14.23 -13.82 13.49
C ASP A 134 13.03 -12.97 13.00
N TYR A 135 13.18 -11.63 12.92
CA TYR A 135 12.13 -10.70 12.60
C TYR A 135 12.54 -9.74 11.50
N SER A 136 11.58 -9.35 10.68
CA SER A 136 11.72 -8.30 9.67
C SER A 136 10.52 -7.36 9.70
N ILE A 137 10.74 -6.11 9.35
CA ILE A 137 9.68 -5.12 9.17
C ILE A 137 9.20 -5.21 7.73
N ILE A 138 7.94 -5.57 7.54
CA ILE A 138 7.33 -5.61 6.21
C ILE A 138 6.97 -4.20 5.76
N GLN A 139 7.30 -3.88 4.53
CA GLN A 139 7.06 -2.58 3.90
C GLN A 139 6.06 -2.72 2.75
N THR A 140 5.74 -1.61 2.12
CA THR A 140 4.92 -1.57 0.91
C THR A 140 5.72 -0.97 -0.26
N PRO A 141 5.42 -1.33 -1.53
CA PRO A 141 4.24 -2.05 -1.99
C PRO A 141 4.29 -3.55 -1.65
N GLN A 142 3.14 -4.15 -1.31
CA GLN A 142 2.96 -5.59 -1.29
C GLN A 142 2.34 -5.98 -2.64
N CYS A 143 3.05 -6.77 -3.42
CA CYS A 143 2.66 -7.11 -4.79
C CYS A 143 2.19 -8.55 -4.89
N PHE A 144 1.15 -8.79 -5.70
CA PHE A 144 0.51 -10.09 -5.86
C PHE A 144 0.03 -10.28 -7.28
N GLN A 145 -0.06 -11.52 -7.74
CA GLN A 145 -0.93 -11.86 -8.86
C GLN A 145 -2.39 -11.55 -8.47
N SER A 146 -3.12 -10.81 -9.31
CA SER A 146 -4.46 -10.30 -8.98
C SER A 146 -5.45 -11.41 -8.64
N ASN A 147 -5.39 -12.56 -9.33
CA ASN A 147 -6.25 -13.70 -9.05
C ASN A 147 -5.99 -14.31 -7.66
N LEU A 148 -4.72 -14.33 -7.22
CA LEU A 148 -4.34 -14.83 -5.90
C LEU A 148 -4.91 -13.95 -4.79
N ILE A 149 -4.63 -12.65 -4.83
CA ILE A 149 -5.04 -11.73 -3.77
C ILE A 149 -6.56 -11.53 -3.74
N LYS A 150 -7.24 -11.47 -4.90
CA LYS A 150 -8.70 -11.39 -4.95
C LYS A 150 -9.36 -12.59 -4.27
N LYS A 151 -8.86 -13.81 -4.52
CA LYS A 151 -9.34 -15.03 -3.86
C LYS A 151 -9.09 -14.99 -2.34
N ALA A 152 -7.96 -14.47 -1.89
CA ALA A 152 -7.68 -14.29 -0.46
C ALA A 152 -8.71 -13.36 0.19
N PHE A 153 -9.06 -12.24 -0.46
CA PHE A 153 -10.04 -11.27 0.01
C PHE A 153 -11.52 -11.71 -0.14
N GLU A 154 -11.80 -12.93 -0.58
CA GLU A 154 -13.14 -13.55 -0.46
C GLU A 154 -13.44 -13.99 0.97
N LYS A 155 -12.42 -14.25 1.79
CA LYS A 155 -12.57 -14.59 3.21
C LYS A 155 -13.29 -13.47 3.97
N GLU A 156 -13.92 -13.82 5.08
CA GLU A 156 -14.43 -12.82 6.03
C GLU A 156 -13.26 -12.12 6.73
N TYR A 157 -13.48 -10.86 7.08
CA TYR A 157 -12.48 -10.08 7.81
C TYR A 157 -12.16 -10.72 9.17
N HIS A 158 -10.87 -10.80 9.48
CA HIS A 158 -10.37 -11.22 10.78
C HIS A 158 -9.40 -10.18 11.36
N PRO A 159 -9.46 -9.86 12.66
CA PRO A 159 -8.57 -8.86 13.29
C PRO A 159 -7.08 -9.16 13.19
N GLU A 160 -6.70 -10.40 12.91
CA GLU A 160 -5.30 -10.81 12.67
C GLU A 160 -4.77 -10.45 11.28
N PHE A 161 -5.61 -9.96 10.38
CA PHE A 161 -5.18 -9.45 9.08
C PHE A 161 -4.51 -8.08 9.25
N THR A 162 -3.23 -8.10 9.63
CA THR A 162 -2.45 -6.90 9.93
C THR A 162 -1.85 -6.25 8.68
N ASP A 163 -1.66 -7.02 7.62
CA ASP A 163 -1.24 -6.56 6.29
C ASP A 163 -1.87 -7.41 5.18
N ASP A 164 -1.59 -7.10 3.91
CA ASP A 164 -2.26 -7.75 2.78
C ASP A 164 -1.74 -9.18 2.54
N ALA A 165 -0.54 -9.49 3.00
CA ALA A 165 0.05 -10.82 2.89
C ALA A 165 -0.44 -11.80 3.98
N THR A 166 -1.13 -11.29 5.01
CA THR A 166 -1.72 -12.14 6.09
C THR A 166 -3.18 -12.54 5.80
N VAL A 167 -3.80 -12.05 4.74
CA VAL A 167 -5.13 -12.43 4.28
C VAL A 167 -5.08 -13.76 3.53
#